data_9b326a85dee209581807756d7110b3f8
#
_entry.id   9b326a85dee209581807756d7110b3f8
#
_cell.length_a   1.000
_cell.length_b   1.000
_cell.length_c   1.000
_cell.angle_alpha   90.00
_cell.angle_beta   90.00
_cell.angle_gamma   90.00
#
_symmetry.space_group_name_H-M   'P 1'
#
loop_
_entity.id
_entity.type
_entity.pdbx_description
1 polymer ?
#
loop_
_entity_poly.entity_id
_entity_poly.type
_entity_poly.pdbx_seq_one_letter_code
_entity_poly.pdbx_strand_id
1 'polypeptide(L)'
;MTPRPPRRARLLAACAVLVAGLALTGCSAHPGRAVFGQYTGLDGTTRTLDVSEARFAAVTEELAVTRENPADLLQMLALAPMYIEVGEKYGVTVSDEQAKTILRNSGVQAETYSDDAILIARSYGIQGGLQGLGEQERAGLAADLSAINATLALTSSPRYEEPGPWVIQDRTAALGAG
;
A
#
# COMPACT_ATOMS: atom_id res chain seq x y z
N MET A 1 -63.09 28.82 5.42
CA MET A 1 -62.10 29.68 4.74
C MET A 1 -60.75 29.39 5.38
N THR A 2 -59.91 28.58 4.74
CA THR A 2 -58.53 28.24 5.24
C THR A 2 -57.54 29.09 4.46
N PRO A 3 -56.63 29.81 5.13
CA PRO A 3 -55.65 30.65 4.44
C PRO A 3 -54.57 29.77 3.78
N ARG A 4 -54.34 30.02 2.49
CA ARG A 4 -53.22 29.42 1.74
C ARG A 4 -51.89 30.04 2.17
N PRO A 5 -50.87 29.25 2.49
CA PRO A 5 -49.53 29.77 2.84
C PRO A 5 -48.85 30.39 1.61
N PRO A 6 -48.06 31.47 1.79
CA PRO A 6 -47.45 32.22 0.69
C PRO A 6 -46.38 31.36 -0.04
N ARG A 7 -46.42 31.41 -1.37
CA ARG A 7 -45.51 30.67 -2.29
C ARG A 7 -44.02 30.87 -2.05
N ARG A 8 -43.63 31.91 -1.29
CA ARG A 8 -42.20 32.21 -0.97
C ARG A 8 -41.55 31.26 0.04
N ALA A 9 -42.34 30.60 0.91
CA ALA A 9 -41.81 29.63 1.89
C ALA A 9 -41.37 28.30 1.28
N ARG A 10 -41.89 27.95 0.09
CA ARG A 10 -41.54 26.69 -0.59
C ARG A 10 -40.22 26.75 -1.37
N LEU A 11 -39.80 27.93 -1.79
CA LEU A 11 -38.52 28.11 -2.50
C LEU A 11 -37.31 28.07 -1.57
N LEU A 12 -37.42 28.50 -0.32
CA LEU A 12 -36.33 28.47 0.65
C LEU A 12 -36.02 27.05 1.17
N ALA A 13 -37.04 26.18 1.22
CA ALA A 13 -36.84 24.78 1.64
C ALA A 13 -36.13 23.94 0.56
N ALA A 14 -36.28 24.25 -0.71
CA ALA A 14 -35.64 23.52 -1.81
C ALA A 14 -34.13 23.83 -1.93
N CYS A 15 -33.71 25.06 -1.60
CA CYS A 15 -32.29 25.42 -1.63
C CYS A 15 -31.49 24.84 -0.47
N ALA A 16 -32.09 24.63 0.70
CA ALA A 16 -31.42 24.06 1.86
C ALA A 16 -31.04 22.58 1.66
N VAL A 17 -31.83 21.82 0.92
CA VAL A 17 -31.57 20.39 0.64
C VAL A 17 -30.45 20.22 -0.39
N LEU A 18 -30.31 21.15 -1.35
CA LEU A 18 -29.25 21.09 -2.37
C LEU A 18 -27.85 21.40 -1.80
N VAL A 19 -27.75 22.27 -0.79
CA VAL A 19 -26.47 22.61 -0.15
C VAL A 19 -25.98 21.49 0.77
N ALA A 20 -26.90 20.77 1.42
CA ALA A 20 -26.55 19.61 2.26
C ALA A 20 -26.05 18.41 1.45
N GLY A 21 -26.50 18.26 0.18
CA GLY A 21 -26.09 17.16 -0.70
C GLY A 21 -24.68 17.31 -1.27
N LEU A 22 -24.16 18.54 -1.40
CA LEU A 22 -22.82 18.81 -1.93
C LEU A 22 -21.71 18.70 -0.89
N ALA A 23 -22.03 18.73 0.41
CA ALA A 23 -21.04 18.60 1.49
C ALA A 23 -20.63 17.15 1.75
N LEU A 24 -21.30 16.14 1.19
CA LEU A 24 -21.03 14.71 1.44
C LEU A 24 -20.17 14.04 0.37
N THR A 25 -19.86 14.70 -0.74
CA THR A 25 -19.03 14.13 -1.82
C THR A 25 -17.54 14.44 -1.69
N GLY A 26 -17.13 15.19 -0.65
CA GLY A 26 -15.72 15.61 -0.46
C GLY A 26 -14.93 14.84 0.60
N CYS A 27 -15.49 13.85 1.28
CA CYS A 27 -14.84 13.20 2.46
C CYS A 27 -14.47 11.73 2.25
N SER A 28 -14.04 11.31 1.07
CA SER A 28 -13.38 10.00 0.90
C SER A 28 -11.86 10.06 1.12
N ALA A 29 -11.29 11.24 1.38
CA ALA A 29 -9.90 11.36 1.75
C ALA A 29 -9.76 10.99 3.24
N HIS A 30 -9.02 9.93 3.54
CA HIS A 30 -8.63 9.60 4.91
C HIS A 30 -7.55 10.58 5.38
N PRO A 31 -7.88 11.60 6.21
CA PRO A 31 -6.93 12.64 6.59
C PRO A 31 -5.73 12.04 7.32
N GLY A 32 -4.51 12.45 6.92
CA GLY A 32 -3.27 11.97 7.54
C GLY A 32 -2.85 10.56 7.11
N ARG A 33 -3.49 9.99 6.08
CA ARG A 33 -3.11 8.70 5.49
C ARG A 33 -2.41 8.91 4.16
N ALA A 34 -1.24 8.31 4.00
CA ALA A 34 -0.53 8.26 2.72
C ALA A 34 -1.16 7.21 1.80
N VAL A 35 -1.47 6.03 2.36
CA VAL A 35 -2.18 4.94 1.68
C VAL A 35 -3.18 4.30 2.64
N PHE A 36 -4.34 3.96 2.12
CA PHE A 36 -5.37 3.22 2.85
C PHE A 36 -6.09 2.25 1.92
N GLY A 37 -6.45 1.08 2.45
CA GLY A 37 -7.24 0.09 1.70
C GLY A 37 -7.22 -1.29 2.34
N GLN A 38 -7.49 -2.30 1.52
CA GLN A 38 -7.58 -3.67 1.99
C GLN A 38 -7.18 -4.67 0.90
N TYR A 39 -6.86 -5.88 1.33
CA TYR A 39 -6.68 -7.06 0.48
C TYR A 39 -7.14 -8.31 1.21
N THR A 40 -7.37 -9.39 0.46
CA THR A 40 -7.59 -10.71 1.03
C THR A 40 -6.30 -11.51 0.93
N GLY A 41 -5.80 -11.96 2.06
CA GLY A 41 -4.59 -12.78 2.14
C GLY A 41 -4.78 -14.20 1.61
N LEU A 42 -3.70 -14.95 1.54
CA LEU A 42 -3.70 -16.34 1.05
C LEU A 42 -4.50 -17.30 1.94
N ASP A 43 -4.73 -16.93 3.20
CA ASP A 43 -5.60 -17.65 4.14
C ASP A 43 -7.09 -17.30 4.01
N GLY A 44 -7.46 -16.43 3.05
CA GLY A 44 -8.81 -15.94 2.84
C GLY A 44 -9.24 -14.84 3.81
N THR A 45 -8.35 -14.37 4.69
CA THR A 45 -8.67 -13.30 5.64
C THR A 45 -8.50 -11.93 5.00
N THR A 46 -9.50 -11.06 5.12
CA THR A 46 -9.38 -9.66 4.69
C THR A 46 -8.55 -8.88 5.71
N ARG A 47 -7.52 -8.20 5.23
CA ARG A 47 -6.60 -7.36 6.00
C ARG A 47 -6.68 -5.91 5.54
N THR A 48 -6.61 -4.98 6.49
CA THR A 48 -6.53 -3.55 6.22
C THR A 48 -5.08 -3.13 6.11
N LEU A 49 -4.79 -2.32 5.09
CA LEU A 49 -3.51 -1.64 4.90
C LEU A 49 -3.69 -0.16 5.22
N ASP A 50 -2.78 0.35 6.03
CA ASP A 50 -2.85 1.70 6.56
C ASP A 50 -1.44 2.26 6.75
N VAL A 51 -1.07 3.19 5.89
CA VAL A 51 0.19 3.93 5.98
C VAL A 51 -0.14 5.40 6.26
N SER A 52 0.17 5.89 7.46
CA SER A 52 0.00 7.32 7.76
C SER A 52 1.05 8.18 7.06
N GLU A 53 0.71 9.46 6.80
CA GLU A 53 1.67 10.43 6.25
C GLU A 53 2.91 10.59 7.14
N ALA A 54 2.72 10.60 8.46
CA ALA A 54 3.83 10.72 9.41
C ALA A 54 4.77 9.50 9.36
N ARG A 55 4.20 8.30 9.28
CA ARG A 55 4.96 7.05 9.13
C ARG A 55 5.75 7.02 7.84
N PHE A 56 5.13 7.42 6.73
CA PHE A 56 5.79 7.48 5.43
C PHE A 56 6.90 8.54 5.39
N ALA A 57 6.67 9.73 5.97
CA ALA A 57 7.67 10.78 6.04
C ALA A 57 8.90 10.33 6.84
N ALA A 58 8.71 9.68 7.98
CA ALA A 58 9.80 9.20 8.84
C ALA A 58 10.67 8.15 8.11
N VAL A 59 10.06 7.16 7.45
CA VAL A 59 10.84 6.13 6.73
C VAL A 59 11.50 6.70 5.47
N THR A 60 10.90 7.70 4.81
CA THR A 60 11.52 8.38 3.67
C THR A 60 12.77 9.15 4.08
N GLU A 61 12.74 9.82 5.24
CA GLU A 61 13.91 10.51 5.81
C GLU A 61 15.02 9.50 6.18
N GLU A 62 14.66 8.41 6.85
CA GLU A 62 15.61 7.36 7.24
C GLU A 62 16.28 6.70 6.02
N LEU A 63 15.54 6.45 4.94
CA LEU A 63 16.02 5.81 3.73
C LEU A 63 16.51 6.78 2.64
N ALA A 64 16.59 8.07 2.91
CA ALA A 64 16.95 9.10 1.92
C ALA A 64 18.29 8.85 1.20
N VAL A 65 19.23 8.18 1.86
CA VAL A 65 20.54 7.84 1.28
C VAL A 65 20.47 6.82 0.15
N THR A 66 19.42 6.00 0.10
CA THR A 66 19.21 4.99 -0.96
C THR A 66 18.84 5.62 -2.30
N ARG A 67 18.40 6.89 -2.28
CA ARG A 67 17.93 7.63 -3.46
C ARG A 67 16.76 6.99 -4.20
N GLU A 68 16.01 6.14 -3.51
CA GLU A 68 14.77 5.59 -4.04
C GLU A 68 13.74 6.70 -4.27
N ASN A 69 12.91 6.51 -5.30
CA ASN A 69 11.81 7.41 -5.55
C ASN A 69 10.78 7.31 -4.39
N PRO A 70 10.29 8.42 -3.82
CA PRO A 70 9.29 8.38 -2.76
C PRO A 70 8.02 7.57 -3.12
N ALA A 71 7.60 7.59 -4.39
CA ALA A 71 6.46 6.79 -4.84
C ALA A 71 6.76 5.28 -4.73
N ASP A 72 7.98 4.85 -5.11
CA ASP A 72 8.41 3.47 -5.00
C ASP A 72 8.54 3.03 -3.53
N LEU A 73 9.08 3.90 -2.66
CA LEU A 73 9.13 3.64 -1.22
C LEU A 73 7.73 3.50 -0.61
N LEU A 74 6.78 4.35 -1.03
CA LEU A 74 5.39 4.25 -0.57
C LEU A 74 4.77 2.91 -0.99
N GLN A 75 5.01 2.50 -2.24
CA GLN A 75 4.56 1.21 -2.76
C GLN A 75 5.20 0.04 -1.99
N MET A 76 6.52 0.08 -1.77
CA MET A 76 7.22 -0.94 -1.00
C MET A 76 6.68 -1.06 0.41
N LEU A 77 6.47 0.06 1.12
CA LEU A 77 5.93 0.07 2.46
C LEU A 77 4.50 -0.48 2.52
N ALA A 78 3.65 -0.09 1.57
CA ALA A 78 2.25 -0.54 1.51
C ALA A 78 2.13 -2.03 1.17
N LEU A 79 2.95 -2.54 0.25
CA LEU A 79 2.87 -3.92 -0.23
C LEU A 79 3.73 -4.91 0.58
N ALA A 80 4.62 -4.44 1.47
CA ALA A 80 5.52 -5.28 2.25
C ALA A 80 4.82 -6.43 3.01
N PRO A 81 3.68 -6.23 3.69
CA PRO A 81 2.98 -7.32 4.39
C PRO A 81 2.59 -8.47 3.48
N MET A 82 2.19 -8.17 2.23
CA MET A 82 1.82 -9.18 1.24
C MET A 82 3.03 -9.99 0.78
N TYR A 83 4.17 -9.33 0.51
CA TYR A 83 5.41 -10.03 0.16
C TYR A 83 5.88 -10.95 1.28
N ILE A 84 5.73 -10.53 2.55
CA ILE A 84 6.07 -11.38 3.70
C ILE A 84 5.17 -12.61 3.74
N GLU A 85 3.86 -12.44 3.61
CA GLU A 85 2.90 -13.54 3.59
C GLU A 85 3.19 -14.56 2.47
N VAL A 86 3.46 -14.06 1.27
CA VAL A 86 3.83 -14.90 0.12
C VAL A 86 5.17 -15.59 0.38
N GLY A 87 6.18 -14.85 0.86
CA GLY A 87 7.48 -15.42 1.20
C GLY A 87 7.38 -16.58 2.20
N GLU A 88 6.62 -16.42 3.26
CA GLU A 88 6.38 -17.46 4.27
C GLU A 88 5.79 -18.74 3.65
N LYS A 89 4.82 -18.60 2.74
CA LYS A 89 4.23 -19.75 2.02
C LYS A 89 5.25 -20.55 1.22
N TYR A 90 6.21 -19.86 0.61
CA TYR A 90 7.27 -20.49 -0.21
C TYR A 90 8.57 -20.76 0.54
N GLY A 91 8.56 -20.62 1.88
CA GLY A 91 9.75 -20.85 2.72
C GLY A 91 10.84 -19.80 2.53
N VAL A 92 10.54 -18.67 1.88
CA VAL A 92 11.46 -17.54 1.70
C VAL A 92 11.21 -16.52 2.79
N THR A 93 12.08 -16.51 3.80
CA THR A 93 11.97 -15.60 4.94
C THR A 93 13.26 -14.80 5.11
N VAL A 94 13.11 -13.59 5.64
CA VAL A 94 14.21 -12.69 5.96
C VAL A 94 14.09 -12.28 7.43
N SER A 95 15.10 -12.59 8.24
CA SER A 95 15.14 -12.19 9.64
C SER A 95 15.47 -10.69 9.77
N ASP A 96 15.23 -10.12 10.97
CA ASP A 96 15.59 -8.73 11.24
C ASP A 96 17.10 -8.46 11.07
N GLU A 97 17.95 -9.40 11.43
CA GLU A 97 19.40 -9.25 11.25
C GLU A 97 19.82 -9.27 9.77
N GLN A 98 19.13 -10.07 8.95
CA GLN A 98 19.34 -10.05 7.51
C GLN A 98 18.81 -8.72 6.91
N ALA A 99 17.66 -8.24 7.36
CA ALA A 99 17.10 -6.95 6.94
C ALA A 99 18.05 -5.79 7.29
N LYS A 100 18.59 -5.75 8.50
CA LYS A 100 19.62 -4.77 8.91
C LYS A 100 20.88 -4.85 8.04
N THR A 101 21.26 -6.05 7.61
CA THR A 101 22.39 -6.23 6.70
C THR A 101 22.07 -5.67 5.31
N ILE A 102 20.86 -5.88 4.80
CA ILE A 102 20.39 -5.28 3.55
C ILE A 102 20.46 -3.75 3.63
N LEU A 103 19.94 -3.14 4.71
CA LEU A 103 19.99 -1.69 4.92
C LEU A 103 21.42 -1.16 4.93
N ARG A 104 22.33 -1.79 5.67
CA ARG A 104 23.76 -1.40 5.70
C ARG A 104 24.40 -1.47 4.32
N ASN A 105 24.12 -2.53 3.57
CA ASN A 105 24.65 -2.70 2.21
C ASN A 105 24.08 -1.66 1.22
N SER A 106 22.87 -1.16 1.47
CA SER A 106 22.25 -0.06 0.72
C SER A 106 22.75 1.32 1.15
N GLY A 107 23.69 1.39 2.10
CA GLY A 107 24.30 2.63 2.58
C GLY A 107 23.58 3.30 3.75
N VAL A 108 22.50 2.71 4.27
CA VAL A 108 21.79 3.24 5.44
C VAL A 108 22.61 2.90 6.69
N GLN A 109 23.19 3.92 7.31
CA GLN A 109 24.01 3.79 8.52
C GLN A 109 23.25 4.38 9.70
N ALA A 110 22.75 3.54 10.60
CA ALA A 110 22.05 3.93 11.81
C ALA A 110 22.43 3.02 12.98
N GLU A 111 22.37 3.51 14.21
CA GLU A 111 22.51 2.70 15.42
C GLU A 111 21.32 1.75 15.60
N THR A 112 20.12 2.26 15.26
CA THR A 112 18.86 1.52 15.28
C THR A 112 18.09 1.83 14.01
N TYR A 113 17.32 0.86 13.52
CA TYR A 113 16.45 1.01 12.37
C TYR A 113 14.99 0.99 12.85
N SER A 114 14.14 1.78 12.21
CA SER A 114 12.70 1.73 12.45
C SER A 114 12.10 0.39 11.99
N ASP A 115 10.97 0.02 12.57
CA ASP A 115 10.23 -1.17 12.15
C ASP A 115 9.84 -1.09 10.66
N ASP A 116 9.59 0.11 10.15
CA ASP A 116 9.24 0.33 8.75
C ASP A 116 10.43 0.16 7.80
N ALA A 117 11.62 0.62 8.18
CA ALA A 117 12.84 0.35 7.41
C ALA A 117 13.16 -1.15 7.38
N ILE A 118 13.04 -1.83 8.52
CA ILE A 118 13.18 -3.29 8.61
C ILE A 118 12.13 -4.00 7.75
N LEU A 119 10.87 -3.57 7.80
CA LEU A 119 9.78 -4.13 7.01
C LEU A 119 10.06 -4.03 5.49
N ILE A 120 10.48 -2.87 5.01
CA ILE A 120 10.87 -2.63 3.62
C ILE A 120 12.05 -3.54 3.23
N ALA A 121 13.10 -3.59 4.05
CA ALA A 121 14.26 -4.42 3.78
C ALA A 121 13.93 -5.92 3.75
N ARG A 122 13.05 -6.39 4.65
CA ARG A 122 12.55 -7.77 4.63
C ARG A 122 11.80 -8.07 3.34
N SER A 123 10.87 -7.21 2.94
CA SER A 123 10.10 -7.39 1.70
C SER A 123 11.02 -7.41 0.47
N TYR A 124 12.04 -6.55 0.43
CA TYR A 124 13.03 -6.52 -0.64
C TYR A 124 13.85 -7.83 -0.71
N GLY A 125 14.34 -8.30 0.44
CA GLY A 125 15.07 -9.57 0.50
C GLY A 125 14.22 -10.77 0.11
N ILE A 126 12.93 -10.79 0.50
CA ILE A 126 11.98 -11.83 0.10
C ILE A 126 11.75 -11.80 -1.41
N GLN A 127 11.54 -10.62 -2.01
CA GLN A 127 11.39 -10.50 -3.47
C GLN A 127 12.61 -11.08 -4.20
N GLY A 128 13.83 -10.82 -3.70
CA GLY A 128 15.06 -11.42 -4.23
C GLY A 128 15.09 -12.95 -4.08
N GLY A 129 14.70 -13.46 -2.92
CA GLY A 129 14.64 -14.91 -2.66
C GLY A 129 13.61 -15.65 -3.52
N LEU A 130 12.43 -15.04 -3.74
CA LEU A 130 11.39 -15.61 -4.60
C LEU A 130 11.85 -15.79 -6.06
N GLN A 131 12.81 -15.00 -6.54
CA GLN A 131 13.41 -15.18 -7.88
C GLN A 131 14.20 -16.48 -8.01
N GLY A 132 14.67 -17.05 -6.90
CA GLY A 132 15.39 -18.33 -6.87
C GLY A 132 14.51 -19.58 -6.88
N LEU A 133 13.18 -19.44 -6.88
CA LEU A 133 12.25 -20.58 -6.88
C LEU A 133 12.34 -21.43 -8.16
N GLY A 134 12.07 -22.74 -8.03
CA GLY A 134 11.97 -23.64 -9.15
C GLY A 134 10.76 -23.37 -10.05
N GLU A 135 10.74 -23.93 -11.26
CA GLU A 135 9.69 -23.65 -12.25
C GLU A 135 8.28 -24.00 -11.74
N GLN A 136 8.14 -25.13 -11.05
CA GLN A 136 6.85 -25.56 -10.48
C GLN A 136 6.35 -24.60 -9.39
N GLU A 137 7.24 -24.13 -8.53
CA GLU A 137 6.91 -23.18 -7.46
C GLU A 137 6.54 -21.81 -8.04
N ARG A 138 7.21 -21.37 -9.11
CA ARG A 138 6.88 -20.10 -9.80
C ARG A 138 5.47 -20.09 -10.37
N ALA A 139 5.00 -21.21 -10.91
CA ALA A 139 3.63 -21.30 -11.40
C ALA A 139 2.62 -21.11 -10.25
N GLY A 140 2.89 -21.70 -9.08
CA GLY A 140 2.10 -21.49 -7.87
C GLY A 140 2.18 -20.05 -7.38
N LEU A 141 3.38 -19.48 -7.33
CA LEU A 141 3.62 -18.08 -6.96
C LEU A 141 2.79 -17.12 -7.82
N ALA A 142 2.82 -17.28 -9.14
CA ALA A 142 2.06 -16.42 -10.05
C ALA A 142 0.54 -16.48 -9.78
N ALA A 143 0.01 -17.67 -9.48
CA ALA A 143 -1.40 -17.84 -9.13
C ALA A 143 -1.75 -17.14 -7.80
N ASP A 144 -0.90 -17.26 -6.79
CA ASP A 144 -1.09 -16.62 -5.48
C ASP A 144 -1.02 -15.09 -5.57
N LEU A 145 -0.04 -14.56 -6.29
CA LEU A 145 0.07 -13.12 -6.53
C LEU A 145 -1.15 -12.58 -7.29
N SER A 146 -1.64 -13.34 -8.27
CA SER A 146 -2.87 -13.00 -9.00
C SER A 146 -4.09 -12.98 -8.09
N ALA A 147 -4.21 -13.94 -7.15
CA ALA A 147 -5.32 -14.00 -6.20
C ALA A 147 -5.32 -12.82 -5.24
N ILE A 148 -4.16 -12.43 -4.69
CA ILE A 148 -4.03 -11.24 -3.84
C ILE A 148 -4.36 -9.98 -4.64
N ASN A 149 -3.79 -9.82 -5.84
CA ASN A 149 -4.01 -8.65 -6.70
C ASN A 149 -5.49 -8.48 -7.09
N ALA A 150 -6.23 -9.58 -7.27
CA ALA A 150 -7.65 -9.52 -7.59
C ALA A 150 -8.51 -8.89 -6.48
N THR A 151 -8.04 -8.88 -5.24
CA THR A 151 -8.73 -8.32 -4.07
C THR A 151 -8.09 -7.03 -3.55
N LEU A 152 -6.94 -6.65 -4.10
CA LEU A 152 -6.19 -5.49 -3.65
C LEU A 152 -6.90 -4.19 -4.07
N ALA A 153 -7.36 -3.43 -3.07
CA ALA A 153 -8.03 -2.16 -3.25
C ALA A 153 -7.36 -1.10 -2.37
N LEU A 154 -6.38 -0.39 -2.95
CA LEU A 154 -5.65 0.68 -2.28
C LEU A 154 -5.94 2.05 -2.91
N THR A 155 -5.96 3.06 -2.07
CA THR A 155 -6.07 4.47 -2.45
C THR A 155 -4.95 5.25 -1.80
N SER A 156 -4.22 6.02 -2.59
CA SER A 156 -3.22 6.97 -2.10
C SER A 156 -3.84 8.34 -1.83
N SER A 157 -3.20 9.09 -0.93
CA SER A 157 -3.52 10.51 -0.75
C SER A 157 -3.17 11.28 -2.03
N PRO A 158 -4.00 12.25 -2.46
CA PRO A 158 -3.71 13.11 -3.61
C PRO A 158 -2.39 13.91 -3.52
N ARG A 159 -1.74 13.91 -2.35
CA ARG A 159 -0.44 14.56 -2.13
C ARG A 159 0.74 13.75 -2.69
N TYR A 160 0.54 12.47 -2.93
CA TYR A 160 1.56 11.58 -3.46
C TYR A 160 1.19 11.21 -4.88
N GLU A 161 2.15 11.28 -5.79
CA GLU A 161 1.97 10.71 -7.12
C GLU A 161 1.59 9.24 -6.98
N GLU A 162 0.61 8.78 -7.75
CA GLU A 162 0.29 7.37 -7.77
C GLU A 162 1.50 6.61 -8.29
N PRO A 163 2.04 5.66 -7.53
CA PRO A 163 3.23 4.88 -7.93
C PRO A 163 2.94 3.92 -9.09
N GLY A 164 1.91 4.18 -9.86
CA GLY A 164 1.37 3.26 -10.86
C GLY A 164 0.31 2.33 -10.27
N PRO A 165 -0.07 1.26 -10.97
CA PRO A 165 -1.06 0.34 -10.45
C PRO A 165 -0.54 -0.35 -9.18
N TRP A 166 -1.38 -0.39 -8.15
CA TRP A 166 -1.11 -1.16 -6.93
C TRP A 166 -1.17 -2.65 -7.27
N VAL A 167 -0.01 -3.23 -7.54
CA VAL A 167 0.11 -4.64 -7.95
C VAL A 167 1.34 -5.23 -7.29
N ILE A 168 1.19 -6.38 -6.64
CA ILE A 168 2.34 -7.19 -6.28
C ILE A 168 2.89 -7.79 -7.57
N GLN A 169 4.12 -7.41 -7.92
CA GLN A 169 4.75 -7.84 -9.16
C GLN A 169 5.48 -9.18 -8.97
N ASP A 170 5.24 -10.08 -9.89
CA ASP A 170 6.13 -11.21 -10.10
C ASP A 170 7.37 -10.75 -10.88
N ARG A 171 8.41 -10.37 -10.14
CA ARG A 171 9.68 -9.98 -10.75
C ARG A 171 10.48 -11.17 -11.28
N THR A 172 10.01 -12.40 -11.07
CA THR A 172 10.69 -13.58 -11.60
C THR A 172 10.52 -13.72 -13.10
N ALA A 173 9.42 -13.20 -13.67
CA ALA A 173 9.14 -13.23 -15.11
C ALA A 173 10.07 -12.34 -15.93
N ALA A 174 10.64 -11.28 -15.35
CA ALA A 174 11.47 -10.33 -16.07
C ALA A 174 12.87 -10.87 -16.43
N LEU A 175 13.35 -11.91 -15.76
CA LEU A 175 14.69 -12.47 -15.98
C LEU A 175 14.71 -13.66 -16.94
N GLY A 176 13.56 -14.16 -17.38
CA GLY A 176 13.44 -15.28 -18.32
C GLY A 176 13.37 -14.90 -19.80
N ALA A 177 13.42 -13.60 -20.14
CA ALA A 177 13.25 -13.08 -21.49
C ALA A 177 14.57 -12.53 -22.11
N GLY A 178 15.72 -12.98 -21.61
CA GLY A 178 17.05 -12.62 -22.13
C GLY A 178 17.74 -13.77 -22.82
#